data_7dee090efdc7dcb6fa62286166aab757
#
_entry.id   7dee090efdc7dcb6fa62286166aab757
#
_cell.length_a   1.000
_cell.length_b   1.000
_cell.length_c   1.000
_cell.angle_alpha   90.00
_cell.angle_beta   90.00
_cell.angle_gamma   90.00
#
_symmetry.space_group_name_H-M   'P 1'
#
loop_
_entity.id
_entity.type
_entity.pdbx_description
1 polymer ?
#
loop_
_entity_poly.entity_id
_entity_poly.type
_entity_poly.pdbx_seq_one_letter_code
_entity_poly.pdbx_strand_id
1 'polypeptide(L)'
;MGKKVYIHPPNSLILFDLVKRFGHEPLTISKQIGVLVNKPDLDSPPINVTPEYPRKGLRYVAIEVPSGVRGRLALLGPLIEEAEAAIVVDDPDVSFGCSCCHRTNETVFFLLKQRRIPVLHVSYPEDEKSAEEMVAKITSFLKSLGDC
;
A
#
# COMPACT_ATOMS: atom_id res chain seq x y z
N MET A 1 -1.36 -20.14 9.86
CA MET A 1 -0.84 -18.85 10.34
C MET A 1 -1.25 -17.77 9.34
N GLY A 2 -1.78 -16.60 9.79
CA GLY A 2 -2.22 -15.56 8.87
C GLY A 2 -1.09 -14.99 8.01
N LYS A 3 -1.37 -14.67 6.76
CA LYS A 3 -0.41 -14.07 5.82
C LYS A 3 -0.28 -12.57 6.05
N LYS A 4 0.89 -12.00 5.76
CA LYS A 4 1.12 -10.55 5.68
C LYS A 4 0.63 -10.03 4.33
N VAL A 5 -0.42 -9.23 4.34
CA VAL A 5 -1.09 -8.75 3.11
C VAL A 5 -0.86 -7.26 2.92
N TYR A 6 -0.13 -6.90 1.87
CA TYR A 6 -0.02 -5.50 1.46
C TYR A 6 -1.36 -5.03 0.87
N ILE A 7 -1.82 -3.86 1.30
CA ILE A 7 -3.05 -3.25 0.80
C ILE A 7 -2.75 -1.93 0.07
N HIS A 8 -3.40 -1.72 -1.06
CA HIS A 8 -3.35 -0.47 -1.81
C HIS A 8 -4.78 0.01 -2.13
N PRO A 9 -5.16 1.25 -1.76
CA PRO A 9 -4.34 2.27 -1.09
C PRO A 9 -3.93 1.89 0.34
N PRO A 10 -2.69 2.25 0.76
CA PRO A 10 -2.11 1.78 2.04
C PRO A 10 -2.75 2.39 3.30
N ASN A 11 -3.74 3.25 3.13
CA ASN A 11 -4.52 3.90 4.19
C ASN A 11 -6.01 3.49 4.17
N SER A 12 -6.39 2.49 3.37
CA SER A 12 -7.77 2.02 3.27
C SER A 12 -8.21 1.30 4.54
N LEU A 13 -9.18 1.87 5.26
CA LEU A 13 -9.76 1.26 6.46
C LEU A 13 -10.59 0.02 6.13
N ILE A 14 -11.26 0.01 4.96
CA ILE A 14 -12.07 -1.13 4.51
C ILE A 14 -11.17 -2.33 4.24
N LEU A 15 -10.11 -2.15 3.48
CA LEU A 15 -9.15 -3.23 3.20
C LEU A 15 -8.47 -3.72 4.48
N PHE A 16 -8.10 -2.80 5.36
CA PHE A 16 -7.52 -3.15 6.65
C PHE A 16 -8.44 -4.05 7.48
N ASP A 17 -9.70 -3.65 7.62
CA ASP A 17 -10.69 -4.40 8.39
C ASP A 17 -10.98 -5.78 7.75
N LEU A 18 -11.16 -5.84 6.43
CA LEU A 18 -11.38 -7.11 5.73
C LEU A 18 -10.20 -8.07 5.94
N VAL A 19 -8.97 -7.63 5.73
CA VAL A 19 -7.78 -8.48 5.92
C VAL A 19 -7.73 -9.02 7.34
N LYS A 20 -8.00 -8.19 8.35
CA LYS A 20 -8.03 -8.61 9.75
C LYS A 20 -9.14 -9.61 10.07
N ARG A 21 -10.35 -9.40 9.54
CA ARG A 21 -11.48 -10.29 9.76
C ARG A 21 -11.24 -11.71 9.24
N PHE A 22 -10.41 -11.84 8.20
CA PHE A 22 -10.01 -13.14 7.65
C PHE A 22 -8.75 -13.74 8.28
N GLY A 23 -8.28 -13.16 9.41
CA GLY A 23 -7.16 -13.72 10.18
C GLY A 23 -5.77 -13.43 9.61
N HIS A 24 -5.67 -12.48 8.67
CA HIS A 24 -4.41 -12.04 8.08
C HIS A 24 -3.89 -10.73 8.70
N GLU A 25 -2.62 -10.39 8.47
CA GLU A 25 -2.00 -9.16 8.93
C GLU A 25 -1.95 -8.12 7.81
N PRO A 26 -2.73 -7.00 7.89
CA PRO A 26 -2.64 -5.94 6.90
C PRO A 26 -1.35 -5.13 7.07
N LEU A 27 -0.58 -5.00 6.01
CA LEU A 27 0.59 -4.13 5.96
C LEU A 27 0.18 -2.73 5.51
N THR A 28 0.28 -1.76 6.42
CA THR A 28 -0.14 -0.37 6.22
C THR A 28 0.91 0.61 6.71
N ILE A 29 0.90 1.83 6.16
CA ILE A 29 1.78 2.91 6.65
C ILE A 29 1.31 3.52 7.97
N SER A 30 0.07 3.29 8.38
CA SER A 30 -0.52 3.92 9.57
C SER A 30 0.28 3.64 10.85
N LYS A 31 0.78 2.42 11.00
CA LYS A 31 1.60 2.03 12.15
C LYS A 31 2.94 2.77 12.18
N GLN A 32 3.59 2.90 11.01
CA GLN A 32 4.87 3.63 10.87
C GLN A 32 4.68 5.13 11.11
N ILE A 33 3.60 5.72 10.56
CA ILE A 33 3.25 7.12 10.76
C ILE A 33 2.96 7.37 12.25
N GLY A 34 2.20 6.50 12.92
CA GLY A 34 1.91 6.63 14.35
C GLY A 34 3.17 6.66 15.22
N VAL A 35 4.17 5.85 14.91
CA VAL A 35 5.47 5.88 15.61
C VAL A 35 6.21 7.19 15.35
N LEU A 36 6.17 7.70 14.12
CA LEU A 36 6.86 8.95 13.74
C LEU A 36 6.20 10.19 14.34
N VAL A 37 4.86 10.25 14.33
CA VAL A 37 4.10 11.37 14.91
C VAL A 37 4.36 11.55 16.40
N ASN A 38 4.64 10.45 17.10
CA ASN A 38 4.93 10.48 18.54
C ASN A 38 6.39 10.83 18.88
N LYS A 39 7.25 11.08 17.89
CA LYS A 39 8.62 11.54 18.15
C LYS A 39 8.62 13.04 18.40
N PRO A 40 9.19 13.50 19.56
CA PRO A 40 9.13 14.93 19.95
C PRO A 40 9.93 15.87 19.04
N ASP A 41 10.83 15.33 18.22
CA ASP A 41 11.74 16.11 17.37
C ASP A 41 11.22 16.34 15.94
N LEU A 42 9.95 16.00 15.67
CA LEU A 42 9.36 16.16 14.34
C LEU A 42 8.40 17.35 14.30
N ASP A 43 8.84 18.43 13.70
CA ASP A 43 8.09 19.69 13.59
C ASP A 43 6.99 19.71 12.52
N SER A 44 6.85 18.66 11.70
CA SER A 44 5.92 18.65 10.57
C SER A 44 5.50 17.22 10.17
N PRO A 45 4.52 17.05 9.27
CA PRO A 45 3.98 15.74 8.93
C PRO A 45 5.08 14.74 8.52
N PRO A 46 5.08 13.53 9.08
CA PRO A 46 6.23 12.60 9.03
C PRO A 46 6.61 12.13 7.62
N ILE A 47 5.76 12.33 6.64
CA ILE A 47 5.99 11.87 5.26
C ILE A 47 6.92 12.80 4.46
N ASN A 48 7.09 14.06 4.89
CA ASN A 48 7.76 15.09 4.08
C ASN A 48 9.02 15.69 4.70
N VAL A 49 9.49 15.24 5.84
CA VAL A 49 10.11 16.14 6.79
C VAL A 49 11.58 16.05 6.91
N THR A 50 12.18 14.91 6.72
CA THR A 50 13.61 14.78 6.87
C THR A 50 14.28 14.37 5.56
N PRO A 51 15.48 14.87 5.26
CA PRO A 51 16.27 14.41 4.11
C PRO A 51 16.54 12.89 4.13
N GLU A 52 16.34 12.28 5.29
CA GLU A 52 16.59 10.85 5.51
C GLU A 52 15.64 9.97 4.68
N TYR A 53 14.34 10.30 4.62
CA TYR A 53 13.37 9.50 3.89
C TYR A 53 13.63 9.45 2.38
N PRO A 54 13.83 10.59 1.69
CA PRO A 54 14.24 10.57 0.29
C PRO A 54 15.55 9.81 0.03
N ARG A 55 16.49 9.79 0.97
CA ARG A 55 17.73 9.00 0.87
C ARG A 55 17.42 7.49 0.98
N LYS A 56 16.62 7.06 1.94
CA LYS A 56 16.18 5.67 2.07
C LYS A 56 15.43 5.18 0.83
N GLY A 57 14.67 6.06 0.19
CA GLY A 57 13.96 5.76 -1.06
C GLY A 57 14.86 5.44 -2.25
N LEU A 58 16.14 5.82 -2.22
CA LEU A 58 17.13 5.46 -3.24
C LEU A 58 17.38 3.94 -3.36
N ARG A 59 16.95 3.16 -2.38
CA ARG A 59 16.93 1.70 -2.46
C ARG A 59 15.98 1.19 -3.55
N TYR A 60 14.93 1.94 -3.85
CA TYR A 60 13.83 1.51 -4.71
C TYR A 60 13.82 2.21 -6.08
N VAL A 61 14.36 3.41 -6.15
CA VAL A 61 14.35 4.24 -7.36
C VAL A 61 15.60 5.10 -7.48
N ALA A 62 15.88 5.56 -8.70
CA ALA A 62 17.03 6.40 -8.99
C ALA A 62 16.91 7.82 -8.39
N ILE A 63 18.03 8.52 -8.31
CA ILE A 63 18.11 9.85 -7.70
C ILE A 63 17.31 10.92 -8.46
N GLU A 64 17.13 10.74 -9.77
CA GLU A 64 16.35 11.63 -10.64
C GLU A 64 14.85 11.63 -10.32
N VAL A 65 14.39 10.62 -9.59
CA VAL A 65 13.00 10.54 -9.16
C VAL A 65 12.75 11.60 -8.07
N PRO A 66 11.63 12.35 -8.15
CA PRO A 66 11.31 13.41 -7.19
C PRO A 66 11.40 12.95 -5.73
N SER A 67 11.92 13.81 -4.87
CA SER A 67 12.15 13.51 -3.44
C SER A 67 10.89 13.04 -2.71
N GLY A 68 9.72 13.58 -3.07
CA GLY A 68 8.43 13.16 -2.51
C GLY A 68 8.07 11.71 -2.86
N VAL A 69 8.37 11.26 -4.08
CA VAL A 69 8.20 9.85 -4.48
C VAL A 69 9.17 8.96 -3.71
N ARG A 70 10.45 9.36 -3.66
CA ARG A 70 11.47 8.63 -2.90
C ARG A 70 11.12 8.50 -1.42
N GLY A 71 10.63 9.57 -0.80
CA GLY A 71 10.20 9.56 0.59
C GLY A 71 9.03 8.60 0.86
N ARG A 72 8.04 8.56 -0.03
CA ARG A 72 6.92 7.59 0.07
C ARG A 72 7.40 6.16 -0.11
N LEU A 73 8.28 5.90 -1.04
CA LEU A 73 8.84 4.56 -1.27
C LEU A 73 9.72 4.09 -0.11
N ALA A 74 10.34 5.01 0.62
CA ALA A 74 11.04 4.67 1.88
C ALA A 74 10.11 4.08 2.94
N LEU A 75 8.81 4.42 2.91
CA LEU A 75 7.79 3.88 3.82
C LEU A 75 7.11 2.63 3.23
N LEU A 76 6.78 2.67 1.94
CA LEU A 76 6.03 1.58 1.28
C LEU A 76 6.91 0.40 0.91
N GLY A 77 8.15 0.65 0.51
CA GLY A 77 9.08 -0.39 0.05
C GLY A 77 9.29 -1.52 1.05
N PRO A 78 9.60 -1.23 2.32
CA PRO A 78 9.73 -2.28 3.36
C PRO A 78 8.46 -3.11 3.53
N LEU A 79 7.27 -2.50 3.43
CA LEU A 79 6.00 -3.24 3.51
C LEU A 79 5.83 -4.18 2.32
N ILE A 80 6.21 -3.74 1.12
CA ILE A 80 6.20 -4.58 -0.07
C ILE A 80 7.18 -5.75 0.07
N GLU A 81 8.36 -5.51 0.63
CA GLU A 81 9.36 -6.56 0.89
C GLU A 81 8.86 -7.63 1.87
N GLU A 82 8.06 -7.24 2.87
CA GLU A 82 7.48 -8.16 3.86
C GLU A 82 6.23 -8.87 3.36
N ALA A 83 5.60 -8.39 2.29
CA ALA A 83 4.33 -8.90 1.82
C ALA A 83 4.43 -10.36 1.34
N GLU A 84 3.47 -11.17 1.73
CA GLU A 84 3.25 -12.54 1.28
C GLU A 84 2.07 -12.63 0.30
N ALA A 85 1.22 -11.61 0.26
CA ALA A 85 0.15 -11.39 -0.71
C ALA A 85 -0.16 -9.89 -0.80
N ALA A 86 -0.90 -9.48 -1.82
CA ALA A 86 -1.30 -8.09 -1.96
C ALA A 86 -2.74 -7.95 -2.50
N ILE A 87 -3.42 -6.89 -2.07
CA ILE A 87 -4.70 -6.44 -2.62
C ILE A 87 -4.50 -5.02 -3.14
N VAL A 88 -4.79 -4.81 -4.41
CA VAL A 88 -4.69 -3.53 -5.09
C VAL A 88 -6.07 -3.13 -5.59
N VAL A 89 -6.58 -2.00 -5.10
CA VAL A 89 -7.76 -1.34 -5.66
C VAL A 89 -7.25 -0.25 -6.60
N ASP A 90 -7.61 -0.35 -7.87
CA ASP A 90 -7.23 0.64 -8.87
C ASP A 90 -7.88 1.99 -8.59
N ASP A 91 -7.21 3.07 -8.98
CA ASP A 91 -7.78 4.41 -8.87
C ASP A 91 -9.02 4.52 -9.80
N PRO A 92 -10.06 5.28 -9.40
CA PRO A 92 -11.19 5.53 -10.29
C PRO A 92 -10.75 6.32 -11.53
N ASP A 93 -11.37 6.05 -12.68
CA ASP A 93 -11.03 6.68 -13.96
C ASP A 93 -11.08 8.21 -13.93
N VAL A 94 -11.86 8.77 -13.01
CA VAL A 94 -12.01 10.22 -12.79
C VAL A 94 -11.07 10.78 -11.73
N SER A 95 -10.15 10.00 -11.22
CA SER A 95 -9.24 10.49 -10.20
C SER A 95 -8.18 11.43 -10.78
N PHE A 96 -8.13 12.63 -10.25
CA PHE A 96 -7.10 13.62 -10.56
C PHE A 96 -5.98 13.51 -9.52
N GLY A 97 -5.08 12.59 -9.73
CA GLY A 97 -3.87 12.47 -8.91
C GLY A 97 -2.77 13.44 -9.37
N CYS A 98 -1.90 13.85 -8.46
CA CYS A 98 -0.67 14.51 -8.87
C CYS A 98 0.28 13.49 -9.56
N SER A 99 1.12 13.96 -10.47
CA SER A 99 2.10 13.10 -11.18
C SER A 99 3.01 12.31 -10.24
N CYS A 100 3.32 12.85 -9.06
CA CYS A 100 4.10 12.15 -8.04
C CYS A 100 3.33 11.00 -7.40
N CYS A 101 2.02 11.15 -7.17
CA CYS A 101 1.18 10.07 -6.66
C CYS A 101 1.08 8.94 -7.67
N HIS A 102 0.78 9.26 -8.92
CA HIS A 102 0.73 8.29 -10.02
C HIS A 102 2.06 7.54 -10.15
N ARG A 103 3.17 8.26 -10.19
CA ARG A 103 4.52 7.64 -10.28
C ARG A 103 4.84 6.76 -9.08
N THR A 104 4.37 7.11 -7.89
CA THR A 104 4.51 6.26 -6.70
C THR A 104 3.72 4.97 -6.87
N ASN A 105 2.47 5.04 -7.31
CA ASN A 105 1.61 3.87 -7.53
C ASN A 105 2.20 2.94 -8.58
N GLU A 106 2.62 3.46 -9.74
CA GLU A 106 3.28 2.68 -10.79
C GLU A 106 4.53 1.94 -10.26
N THR A 107 5.35 2.62 -9.44
CA THR A 107 6.53 2.01 -8.84
C THR A 107 6.15 0.91 -7.84
N VAL A 108 5.12 1.14 -7.02
CA VAL A 108 4.58 0.14 -6.08
C VAL A 108 4.11 -1.10 -6.83
N PHE A 109 3.34 -0.94 -7.92
CA PHE A 109 2.85 -2.06 -8.71
C PHE A 109 3.97 -2.84 -9.38
N PHE A 110 4.99 -2.13 -9.88
CA PHE A 110 6.20 -2.76 -10.41
C PHE A 110 6.91 -3.59 -9.33
N LEU A 111 7.13 -3.04 -8.14
CA LEU A 111 7.78 -3.75 -7.04
C LEU A 111 6.98 -4.98 -6.60
N LEU A 112 5.65 -4.88 -6.48
CA LEU A 112 4.79 -6.02 -6.15
C LEU A 112 4.90 -7.13 -7.20
N LYS A 113 4.91 -6.77 -8.49
CA LYS A 113 5.07 -7.72 -9.60
C LYS A 113 6.41 -8.46 -9.54
N GLN A 114 7.48 -7.79 -9.10
CA GLN A 114 8.80 -8.41 -8.93
C GLN A 114 8.83 -9.45 -7.81
N ARG A 115 7.97 -9.32 -6.81
CA ARG A 115 7.92 -10.23 -5.65
C ARG A 115 7.40 -11.63 -5.96
N ARG A 116 6.69 -11.82 -7.07
CA ARG A 116 6.07 -13.10 -7.46
C ARG A 116 5.13 -13.68 -6.37
N ILE A 117 4.48 -12.81 -5.61
CA ILE A 117 3.47 -13.17 -4.62
C ILE A 117 2.06 -13.12 -5.26
N PRO A 118 1.04 -13.77 -4.67
CA PRO A 118 -0.35 -13.58 -5.09
C PRO A 118 -0.77 -12.13 -4.98
N VAL A 119 -1.28 -11.55 -6.06
CA VAL A 119 -1.79 -10.18 -6.09
C VAL A 119 -3.20 -10.19 -6.66
N LEU A 120 -4.15 -9.68 -5.89
CA LEU A 120 -5.50 -9.42 -6.36
C LEU A 120 -5.61 -7.97 -6.81
N HIS A 121 -5.97 -7.75 -8.08
CA HIS A 121 -6.38 -6.45 -8.60
C HIS A 121 -7.89 -6.38 -8.67
N VAL A 122 -8.47 -5.30 -8.17
CA VAL A 122 -9.90 -4.99 -8.24
C VAL A 122 -10.09 -3.54 -8.67
N SER A 123 -11.09 -3.30 -9.51
CA SER A 123 -11.45 -1.95 -9.93
C SER A 123 -12.12 -1.19 -8.79
N TYR A 124 -11.96 0.13 -8.78
CA TYR A 124 -12.69 1.00 -7.87
C TYR A 124 -14.20 0.88 -8.17
N PRO A 125 -15.06 0.70 -7.14
CA PRO A 125 -16.48 0.52 -7.36
C PRO A 125 -17.16 1.85 -7.73
N GLU A 126 -18.02 1.82 -8.74
CA GLU A 126 -18.78 2.98 -9.20
C GLU A 126 -20.23 3.00 -8.67
N ASP A 127 -20.73 1.83 -8.28
CA ASP A 127 -22.09 1.64 -7.77
C ASP A 127 -22.13 0.56 -6.66
N GLU A 128 -23.31 0.36 -6.07
CA GLU A 128 -23.51 -0.62 -5.00
C GLU A 128 -23.20 -2.05 -5.46
N LYS A 129 -23.61 -2.41 -6.68
CA LYS A 129 -23.37 -3.75 -7.22
C LYS A 129 -21.89 -4.03 -7.41
N SER A 130 -21.13 -3.10 -8.01
CA SER A 130 -19.68 -3.23 -8.18
C SER A 130 -18.93 -3.22 -6.84
N ALA A 131 -19.46 -2.51 -5.82
CA ALA A 131 -18.91 -2.58 -4.47
C ALA A 131 -19.10 -3.95 -3.82
N GLU A 132 -20.27 -4.56 -3.96
CA GLU A 132 -20.53 -5.92 -3.49
C GLU A 132 -19.63 -6.94 -4.20
N GLU A 133 -19.48 -6.83 -5.53
CA GLU A 133 -18.61 -7.70 -6.32
C GLU A 133 -17.14 -7.55 -5.88
N MET A 134 -16.68 -6.32 -5.62
CA MET A 134 -15.33 -6.05 -5.11
C MET A 134 -15.11 -6.75 -3.76
N VAL A 135 -16.02 -6.58 -2.81
CA VAL A 135 -15.94 -7.22 -1.48
C VAL A 135 -15.96 -8.74 -1.61
N ALA A 136 -16.80 -9.30 -2.49
CA ALA A 136 -16.87 -10.74 -2.74
C ALA A 136 -15.53 -11.28 -3.29
N LYS A 137 -14.91 -10.59 -4.26
CA LYS A 137 -13.59 -10.96 -4.81
C LYS A 137 -12.50 -10.93 -3.74
N ILE A 138 -12.45 -9.87 -2.93
CA ILE A 138 -11.48 -9.72 -1.85
C ILE A 138 -11.67 -10.84 -0.81
N THR A 139 -12.91 -11.10 -0.42
CA THR A 139 -13.26 -12.17 0.53
C THR A 139 -12.82 -13.55 0.03
N SER A 140 -13.11 -13.86 -1.22
CA SER A 140 -12.69 -15.11 -1.85
C SER A 140 -11.17 -15.26 -1.90
N PHE A 141 -10.47 -14.18 -2.27
CA PHE A 141 -9.00 -14.15 -2.29
C PHE A 141 -8.41 -14.39 -0.89
N LEU A 142 -8.90 -13.66 0.13
CA LEU A 142 -8.40 -13.82 1.50
C LEU A 142 -8.64 -15.24 2.04
N LYS A 143 -9.79 -15.86 1.76
CA LYS A 143 -10.05 -17.26 2.13
C LYS A 143 -9.02 -18.19 1.47
N SER A 144 -8.74 -18.02 0.19
CA SER A 144 -7.77 -18.85 -0.52
C SER A 144 -6.33 -18.76 0.04
N LEU A 145 -5.99 -17.67 0.71
CA LEU A 145 -4.67 -17.50 1.36
C LEU A 145 -4.55 -18.31 2.66
N GLY A 146 -5.67 -18.65 3.30
CA GLY A 146 -5.71 -19.42 4.54
C GLY A 146 -5.66 -20.93 4.34
N ASP A 147 -5.96 -21.39 3.12
CA ASP A 147 -6.08 -22.82 2.79
C ASP A 147 -4.72 -23.44 2.33
N CYS A 148 -3.60 -22.72 2.48
CA CYS A 148 -2.25 -23.15 2.11
C CYS A 148 -1.38 -23.47 3.32
#